data_2805cef76e37505a080bd558d4d49601
#
_entry.id   2805cef76e37505a080bd558d4d49601
#
_cell.length_a   1.000
_cell.length_b   1.000
_cell.length_c   1.000
_cell.angle_alpha   90.00
_cell.angle_beta   90.00
_cell.angle_gamma   90.00
#
_symmetry.space_group_name_H-M   'P 1'
#
loop_
_entity.id
_entity.type
_entity.pdbx_description
1 polymer ?
#
loop_
_entity_poly.entity_id
_entity_poly.type
_entity_poly.pdbx_seq_one_letter_code
_entity_poly.pdbx_strand_id
1 'polypeptide(L)'
;MNIRVEVADLESAVSLAKRLSEQDDYLFISRRGTRDLLCKSLNIHVVNIPSEASDYIPAIQQLRNEQGLIAFFSFEEETAMNCVPSALLNLRMRHYCFSDSLSCQSAVRRAIADGAVWGLGGVVSERF
;
A
#
# COMPACT_ATOMS: atom_id res chain seq x y z
N MET A 1 13.27 -11.67 -23.98
CA MET A 1 12.93 -11.51 -22.54
C MET A 1 11.48 -11.93 -22.35
N ASN A 2 11.24 -12.85 -21.43
CA ASN A 2 9.88 -13.29 -21.09
C ASN A 2 9.42 -12.59 -19.81
N ILE A 3 8.24 -12.02 -19.82
CA ILE A 3 7.63 -11.39 -18.66
C ILE A 3 6.48 -12.30 -18.19
N ARG A 4 6.52 -12.66 -16.91
CA ARG A 4 5.45 -13.37 -16.24
C ARG A 4 4.81 -12.44 -15.20
N VAL A 5 3.49 -12.33 -15.22
CA VAL A 5 2.73 -11.52 -14.26
C VAL A 5 1.99 -12.44 -13.31
N GLU A 6 2.17 -12.22 -12.02
CA GLU A 6 1.47 -12.95 -10.95
C GLU A 6 0.76 -11.96 -10.04
N VAL A 7 -0.41 -12.36 -9.55
CA VAL A 7 -1.20 -11.56 -8.62
C VAL A 7 -1.03 -12.14 -7.21
N ALA A 8 -0.30 -11.42 -6.38
CA ALA A 8 -0.09 -11.77 -4.98
C ALA A 8 0.31 -10.52 -4.20
N ASP A 9 0.03 -10.49 -2.93
CA ASP A 9 0.36 -9.39 -2.04
C ASP A 9 0.97 -9.89 -0.73
N LEU A 10 1.80 -9.06 -0.11
CA LEU A 10 2.39 -9.29 1.20
C LEU A 10 2.89 -10.74 1.39
N GLU A 11 2.40 -11.45 2.40
CA GLU A 11 2.85 -12.79 2.76
C GLU A 11 2.56 -13.84 1.65
N SER A 12 1.47 -13.67 0.90
CA SER A 12 1.16 -14.55 -0.22
C SER A 12 2.18 -14.39 -1.35
N ALA A 13 2.68 -13.18 -1.56
CA ALA A 13 3.76 -12.90 -2.50
C ALA A 13 5.09 -13.53 -2.07
N VAL A 14 5.39 -13.57 -0.77
CA VAL A 14 6.60 -14.24 -0.24
C VAL A 14 6.57 -15.73 -0.58
N SER A 15 5.47 -16.41 -0.32
CA SER A 15 5.31 -17.84 -0.61
C SER A 15 5.43 -18.14 -2.11
N LEU A 16 4.82 -17.29 -2.93
CA LEU A 16 4.89 -17.42 -4.39
C LEU A 16 6.31 -17.18 -4.92
N ALA A 17 6.97 -16.11 -4.49
CA ALA A 17 8.33 -15.76 -4.92
C ALA A 17 9.34 -16.84 -4.52
N LYS A 18 9.21 -17.40 -3.30
CA LYS A 18 10.04 -18.53 -2.86
C LYS A 18 9.92 -19.70 -3.81
N ARG A 19 8.69 -20.12 -4.14
CA ARG A 19 8.43 -21.23 -5.06
C ARG A 19 8.99 -20.96 -6.46
N LEU A 20 8.83 -19.73 -6.97
CA LEU A 20 9.37 -19.36 -8.28
C LEU A 20 10.90 -19.35 -8.30
N SER A 21 11.54 -18.86 -7.24
CA SER A 21 13.00 -18.84 -7.11
C SER A 21 13.63 -20.25 -7.13
N GLU A 22 12.86 -21.25 -6.69
CA GLU A 22 13.29 -22.67 -6.72
C GLU A 22 13.18 -23.28 -8.13
N GLN A 23 12.38 -22.69 -9.01
CA GLN A 23 12.14 -23.19 -10.37
C GLN A 23 13.09 -22.60 -11.41
N ASP A 24 13.42 -21.31 -11.30
CA ASP A 24 14.23 -20.60 -12.28
C ASP A 24 14.83 -19.33 -11.65
N ASP A 25 15.76 -18.72 -12.37
CA ASP A 25 16.40 -17.46 -11.99
C ASP A 25 15.55 -16.27 -12.48
N TYR A 26 14.68 -15.77 -11.61
CA TYR A 26 13.79 -14.65 -11.91
C TYR A 26 14.34 -13.34 -11.36
N LEU A 27 14.21 -12.26 -12.14
CA LEU A 27 14.25 -10.90 -11.63
C LEU A 27 12.84 -10.50 -11.18
N PHE A 28 12.68 -10.20 -9.90
CA PHE A 28 11.39 -9.78 -9.36
C PHE A 28 11.22 -8.27 -9.43
N ILE A 29 10.01 -7.84 -9.76
CA ILE A 29 9.60 -6.43 -9.79
C ILE A 29 8.32 -6.31 -8.98
N SER A 30 8.28 -5.39 -8.02
CA SER A 30 7.10 -5.21 -7.16
C SER A 30 7.01 -3.80 -6.59
N ARG A 31 5.85 -3.44 -6.06
CA ARG A 31 5.66 -2.21 -5.31
C ARG A 31 6.23 -2.33 -3.89
N ARG A 32 6.52 -1.19 -3.30
CA ARG A 32 7.36 -1.03 -2.10
C ARG A 32 7.01 -1.97 -0.96
N GLY A 33 5.76 -2.06 -0.52
CA GLY A 33 5.41 -2.89 0.64
C GLY A 33 5.68 -4.38 0.43
N THR A 34 5.19 -4.92 -0.66
CA THR A 34 5.47 -6.30 -1.06
C THR A 34 6.96 -6.49 -1.36
N ARG A 35 7.57 -5.53 -2.05
CA ARG A 35 9.01 -5.53 -2.33
C ARG A 35 9.84 -5.61 -1.06
N ASP A 36 9.57 -4.78 -0.06
CA ASP A 36 10.33 -4.76 1.19
C ASP A 36 10.17 -6.05 1.99
N LEU A 37 8.96 -6.61 1.98
CA LEU A 37 8.71 -7.90 2.61
C LEU A 37 9.43 -9.06 1.92
N LEU A 38 9.45 -9.07 0.58
CA LEU A 38 10.20 -10.04 -0.21
C LEU A 38 11.71 -9.97 0.07
N CYS A 39 12.28 -8.76 0.10
CA CYS A 39 13.70 -8.54 0.40
C CYS A 39 14.07 -9.04 1.81
N LYS A 40 13.22 -8.74 2.81
CA LYS A 40 13.44 -9.15 4.20
C LYS A 40 13.31 -10.66 4.39
N SER A 41 12.29 -11.26 3.78
CA SER A 41 11.93 -12.66 4.02
C SER A 41 12.79 -13.65 3.23
N LEU A 42 13.18 -13.30 2.02
CA LEU A 42 13.87 -14.19 1.09
C LEU A 42 15.31 -13.77 0.77
N ASN A 43 15.73 -12.62 1.26
CA ASN A 43 17.05 -12.04 0.97
C ASN A 43 17.36 -11.98 -0.55
N ILE A 44 16.36 -11.63 -1.35
CA ILE A 44 16.46 -11.48 -2.80
C ILE A 44 16.39 -10.01 -3.21
N HIS A 45 16.99 -9.69 -4.35
CA HIS A 45 16.86 -8.37 -4.93
C HIS A 45 15.52 -8.25 -5.68
N VAL A 46 14.76 -7.21 -5.35
CA VAL A 46 13.49 -6.90 -6.00
C VAL A 46 13.52 -5.45 -6.50
N VAL A 47 13.29 -5.25 -7.78
CA VAL A 47 13.19 -3.91 -8.36
C VAL A 47 11.89 -3.26 -7.88
N ASN A 48 12.01 -2.05 -7.35
CA ASN A 48 10.85 -1.31 -6.83
C ASN A 48 10.13 -0.55 -7.94
N ILE A 49 8.79 -0.67 -7.96
CA ILE A 49 7.92 0.26 -8.67
C ILE A 49 7.50 1.35 -7.68
N PRO A 50 7.98 2.59 -7.80
CA PRO A 50 7.63 3.64 -6.85
C PRO A 50 6.14 3.98 -6.94
N SER A 51 5.54 4.38 -5.80
CA SER A 51 4.22 4.99 -5.77
C SER A 51 4.36 6.49 -5.88
N GLU A 52 3.59 7.11 -6.75
CA GLU A 52 3.58 8.56 -6.98
C GLU A 52 2.27 9.18 -6.51
N ALA A 53 2.28 10.48 -6.24
CA ALA A 53 1.08 11.22 -5.84
C ALA A 53 -0.05 11.09 -6.88
N SER A 54 0.29 11.05 -8.15
CA SER A 54 -0.64 10.86 -9.26
C SER A 54 -1.43 9.55 -9.20
N ASP A 55 -0.88 8.50 -8.59
CA ASP A 55 -1.56 7.21 -8.46
C ASP A 55 -2.81 7.30 -7.58
N TYR A 56 -2.87 8.27 -6.68
CA TYR A 56 -3.98 8.45 -5.74
C TYR A 56 -5.07 9.39 -6.25
N ILE A 57 -4.83 10.15 -7.33
CA ILE A 57 -5.76 11.16 -7.84
C ILE A 57 -7.17 10.60 -8.09
N PRO A 58 -7.36 9.45 -8.77
CA PRO A 58 -8.70 8.92 -9.01
C PRO A 58 -9.46 8.59 -7.74
N ALA A 59 -8.79 7.98 -6.74
CA ALA A 59 -9.40 7.65 -5.46
C ALA A 59 -9.73 8.90 -4.64
N ILE A 60 -8.84 9.90 -4.65
CA ILE A 60 -9.03 11.18 -3.96
C ILE A 60 -10.18 11.97 -4.58
N GLN A 61 -10.35 11.94 -5.90
CA GLN A 61 -11.46 12.60 -6.57
C GLN A 61 -12.83 12.05 -6.13
N GLN A 62 -12.92 10.77 -5.83
CA GLN A 62 -14.15 10.16 -5.27
C GLN A 62 -14.48 10.70 -3.88
N LEU A 63 -13.47 11.11 -3.12
CA LEU A 63 -13.60 11.55 -1.73
C LEU A 63 -13.75 13.09 -1.59
N ARG A 64 -13.69 13.85 -2.67
CA ARG A 64 -13.62 15.32 -2.64
C ARG A 64 -14.75 16.02 -1.91
N ASN A 65 -15.93 15.39 -1.81
CA ASN A 65 -17.11 15.93 -1.15
C ASN A 65 -17.37 15.30 0.23
N GLU A 66 -16.48 14.43 0.70
CA GLU A 66 -16.62 13.76 1.99
C GLU A 66 -16.23 14.70 3.13
N GLN A 67 -17.07 14.74 4.16
CA GLN A 67 -16.85 15.60 5.33
C GLN A 67 -16.31 14.85 6.54
N GLY A 68 -16.32 13.53 6.51
CA GLY A 68 -15.84 12.69 7.60
C GLY A 68 -14.32 12.55 7.64
N LEU A 69 -13.83 11.89 8.66
CA LEU A 69 -12.42 11.51 8.74
C LEU A 69 -12.11 10.43 7.73
N ILE A 70 -11.09 10.66 6.92
CA ILE A 70 -10.54 9.73 5.95
C ILE A 70 -9.26 9.13 6.53
N ALA A 71 -9.21 7.82 6.68
CA ALA A 71 -8.00 7.12 7.07
C ALA A 71 -7.14 6.83 5.83
N PHE A 72 -5.93 7.36 5.80
CA PHE A 72 -4.94 7.06 4.77
C PHE A 72 -3.98 5.99 5.28
N PHE A 73 -3.94 4.86 4.58
CA PHE A 73 -3.08 3.72 4.94
C PHE A 73 -1.88 3.64 4.02
N SER A 74 -0.69 3.59 4.59
CA SER A 74 0.53 3.38 3.82
C SER A 74 1.59 2.61 4.61
N PHE A 75 2.60 2.11 3.91
CA PHE A 75 3.78 1.55 4.54
C PHE A 75 4.58 2.62 5.28
N GLU A 76 5.25 2.25 6.38
CA GLU A 76 5.93 3.17 7.30
C GLU A 76 6.93 4.12 6.63
N GLU A 77 7.53 3.73 5.51
CA GLU A 77 8.54 4.52 4.84
C GLU A 77 8.01 5.39 3.67
N GLU A 78 6.71 5.38 3.38
CA GLU A 78 6.11 6.20 2.33
C GLU A 78 5.83 7.64 2.81
N THR A 79 6.87 8.37 3.18
CA THR A 79 6.73 9.70 3.79
C THR A 79 6.35 10.82 2.82
N ALA A 80 6.63 10.66 1.54
CA ALA A 80 6.43 11.74 0.55
C ALA A 80 4.97 12.05 0.23
N MET A 81 4.05 11.15 0.56
CA MET A 81 2.62 11.26 0.23
C MET A 81 1.79 11.96 1.31
N ASN A 82 2.36 12.22 2.48
CA ASN A 82 1.60 12.59 3.67
C ASN A 82 1.02 14.00 3.65
N CYS A 83 1.50 14.89 2.79
CA CYS A 83 1.21 16.31 2.90
C CYS A 83 0.39 16.89 1.74
N VAL A 84 0.38 16.26 0.59
CA VAL A 84 -0.13 16.90 -0.63
C VAL A 84 -1.64 16.78 -0.83
N PRO A 85 -2.29 15.62 -0.64
CA PRO A 85 -3.70 15.50 -0.99
C PRO A 85 -4.66 16.27 -0.05
N SER A 86 -4.40 16.20 1.25
CA SER A 86 -5.30 16.83 2.24
C SER A 86 -5.26 18.36 2.20
N ALA A 87 -4.08 18.93 2.00
CA ALA A 87 -3.91 20.38 1.90
C ALA A 87 -4.55 20.96 0.62
N LEU A 88 -4.45 20.22 -0.50
CA LEU A 88 -5.00 20.67 -1.78
C LEU A 88 -6.52 20.55 -1.88
N LEU A 89 -7.12 19.58 -1.18
CA LEU A 89 -8.52 19.22 -1.33
C LEU A 89 -9.37 19.56 -0.11
N ASN A 90 -8.77 20.14 0.91
CA ASN A 90 -9.43 20.45 2.18
C ASN A 90 -10.10 19.22 2.83
N LEU A 91 -9.51 18.04 2.64
CA LEU A 91 -9.98 16.79 3.21
C LEU A 91 -9.42 16.58 4.61
N ARG A 92 -10.26 16.08 5.51
CA ARG A 92 -9.85 15.69 6.84
C ARG A 92 -9.26 14.29 6.81
N MET A 93 -7.94 14.18 6.68
CA MET A 93 -7.22 12.92 6.56
C MET A 93 -6.33 12.67 7.78
N ARG A 94 -6.24 11.41 8.19
CA ARG A 94 -5.26 10.93 9.18
C ARG A 94 -4.51 9.74 8.62
N HIS A 95 -3.21 9.73 8.82
CA HIS A 95 -2.32 8.69 8.31
C HIS A 95 -2.16 7.55 9.32
N TYR A 96 -2.28 6.32 8.83
CA TYR A 96 -2.10 5.09 9.59
C TYR A 96 -1.06 4.22 8.87
N CYS A 97 0.09 4.02 9.51
CA CYS A 97 1.20 3.24 8.96
C CYS A 97 1.10 1.77 9.33
N PHE A 98 1.58 0.93 8.46
CA PHE A 98 1.73 -0.51 8.70
C PHE A 98 2.96 -1.05 7.97
N SER A 99 3.41 -2.26 8.33
CA SER A 99 4.58 -2.93 7.75
C SER A 99 4.29 -4.35 7.24
N ASP A 100 3.19 -4.93 7.69
CA ASP A 100 2.74 -6.30 7.35
C ASP A 100 1.21 -6.42 7.48
N SER A 101 0.66 -7.59 7.17
CA SER A 101 -0.79 -7.82 7.25
C SER A 101 -1.35 -7.67 8.65
N LEU A 102 -0.61 -8.07 9.69
CA LEU A 102 -1.08 -8.00 11.07
C LEU A 102 -1.15 -6.55 11.56
N SER A 103 -0.11 -5.77 11.30
CA SER A 103 -0.08 -4.34 11.62
C SER A 103 -1.07 -3.54 10.77
N CYS A 104 -1.34 -3.98 9.53
CA CYS A 104 -2.41 -3.41 8.70
C CYS A 104 -3.78 -3.58 9.35
N GLN A 105 -4.13 -4.78 9.83
CA GLN A 105 -5.38 -5.02 10.56
C GLN A 105 -5.48 -4.14 11.81
N SER A 106 -4.38 -3.98 12.55
CA SER A 106 -4.34 -3.11 13.73
C SER A 106 -4.54 -1.64 13.36
N ALA A 107 -3.95 -1.19 12.25
CA ALA A 107 -4.13 0.16 11.72
C ALA A 107 -5.59 0.42 11.33
N VAL A 108 -6.26 -0.53 10.67
CA VAL A 108 -7.68 -0.44 10.30
C VAL A 108 -8.56 -0.33 11.56
N ARG A 109 -8.33 -1.17 12.57
CA ARG A 109 -9.07 -1.11 13.83
C ARG A 109 -8.92 0.24 14.53
N ARG A 110 -7.71 0.81 14.54
CA ARG A 110 -7.48 2.16 15.08
C ARG A 110 -8.22 3.23 14.31
N ALA A 111 -8.20 3.17 12.98
CA ALA A 111 -8.90 4.12 12.13
C ALA A 111 -10.41 4.11 12.40
N ILE A 112 -11.02 2.93 12.50
CA ILE A 112 -12.44 2.77 12.84
C ILE A 112 -12.74 3.33 14.24
N ALA A 113 -11.90 3.03 15.23
CA ALA A 113 -12.05 3.55 16.60
C ALA A 113 -11.92 5.08 16.65
N ASP A 114 -11.11 5.68 15.79
CA ASP A 114 -10.95 7.14 15.64
C ASP A 114 -12.13 7.80 14.87
N GLY A 115 -13.10 7.02 14.40
CA GLY A 115 -14.26 7.49 13.68
C GLY A 115 -14.05 7.74 12.18
N ALA A 116 -13.07 7.11 11.57
CA ALA A 116 -12.90 7.18 10.13
C ALA A 116 -14.10 6.56 9.41
N VAL A 117 -14.59 7.23 8.38
CA VAL A 117 -15.73 6.78 7.56
C VAL A 117 -15.28 6.21 6.23
N TRP A 118 -14.08 6.58 5.81
CA TRP A 118 -13.44 6.10 4.59
C TRP A 118 -12.00 5.65 4.84
N GLY A 119 -11.60 4.59 4.15
CA GLY A 119 -10.21 4.14 4.05
C GLY A 119 -9.67 4.39 2.65
N LEU A 120 -8.50 4.98 2.56
CA LEU A 120 -7.72 5.15 1.34
C LEU A 120 -6.41 4.40 1.51
N GLY A 121 -6.20 3.37 0.71
CA GLY A 121 -4.98 2.57 0.74
C GLY A 121 -4.55 2.13 -0.65
N GLY A 122 -3.27 2.25 -0.95
CA GLY A 122 -2.82 2.08 -2.32
C GLY A 122 -3.50 3.10 -3.22
N VAL A 123 -4.20 2.64 -4.24
CA VAL A 123 -4.95 3.48 -5.19
C VAL A 123 -6.47 3.33 -5.07
N VAL A 124 -6.93 2.71 -4.00
CA VAL A 124 -8.34 2.35 -3.78
C VAL A 124 -8.87 3.04 -2.54
N SER A 125 -10.10 3.54 -2.61
CA SER A 125 -10.84 4.04 -1.47
C SER A 125 -12.03 3.13 -1.16
N GLU A 126 -12.25 2.85 0.12
CA GLU A 126 -13.39 2.07 0.60
C GLU A 126 -14.06 2.75 1.79
N ARG A 127 -15.38 2.62 1.84
CA ARG A 127 -16.18 3.08 2.97
C ARG A 127 -16.18 2.03 4.09
N PHE A 128 -15.95 2.48 5.30
CA PHE A 128 -16.09 1.63 6.48
C PHE A 128 -17.55 1.39 6.87
#